data_0f268d0eb9125fd99313461ecafc690c
#
_entry.id   0f268d0eb9125fd99313461ecafc690c
#
_cell.length_a   1.000
_cell.length_b   1.000
_cell.length_c   1.000
_cell.angle_alpha   90.00
_cell.angle_beta   90.00
_cell.angle_gamma   90.00
#
_symmetry.space_group_name_H-M   'P 1'
#
loop_
_entity.id
_entity.type
_entity.pdbx_description
1 polymer ?
#
loop_
_entity_poly.entity_id
_entity_poly.type
_entity_poly.pdbx_seq_one_letter_code
_entity_poly.pdbx_strand_id
1 'polypeptide(L)'
;RFLFIPETIGAITWISQNEEKMKNIKHGLVLTCIGDRGKFVYKKTRMGNAEIDNTVIKILQKSNSDFEIIDFYPWGSDERQFSSPGFNLPVGSLMRSIPNREITKEYHTSADNLDFMSKKSLLDSFEKYFLIIEELEKNFEEQKSNSNNSQKKLIHNQEDYYLNINPKCEPQLGKYQLYENFGGQYDTEKKYMKNAIFWVLNLSDGFHSLKEISKRSNLELKLVQTATKLLETKKLVMRKTNVNP
;
A
#
# COMPACT_ATOMS: atom_id res chain seq x y z
N ARG A 1 12.53 12.73 6.86
CA ARG A 1 13.41 11.63 7.30
C ARG A 1 13.59 10.64 6.19
N PHE A 2 14.81 10.15 5.99
CA PHE A 2 15.12 9.06 5.06
C PHE A 2 15.35 7.79 5.85
N LEU A 3 14.80 6.66 5.36
CA LEU A 3 14.97 5.33 5.93
C LEU A 3 15.64 4.43 4.88
N PHE A 4 16.79 3.85 5.24
CA PHE A 4 17.48 2.84 4.44
C PHE A 4 17.40 1.54 5.24
N ILE A 5 16.43 0.71 4.90
CA ILE A 5 16.03 -0.46 5.67
C ILE A 5 15.79 -1.65 4.74
N PRO A 6 15.95 -2.90 5.20
CA PRO A 6 15.50 -4.06 4.47
C PRO A 6 14.00 -3.99 4.21
N GLU A 7 13.57 -4.35 3.00
CA GLU A 7 12.16 -4.34 2.63
C GLU A 7 11.33 -5.23 3.56
N THR A 8 10.11 -4.84 3.81
CA THR A 8 9.10 -5.51 4.65
C THR A 8 9.52 -5.62 6.11
N ILE A 9 10.52 -6.44 6.44
CA ILE A 9 10.93 -6.69 7.84
C ILE A 9 11.57 -5.46 8.48
N GLY A 10 12.32 -4.68 7.71
CA GLY A 10 12.89 -3.42 8.19
C GLY A 10 11.81 -2.39 8.47
N ALA A 11 10.81 -2.26 7.59
CA ALA A 11 9.68 -1.36 7.79
C ALA A 11 8.88 -1.76 9.04
N ILE A 12 8.53 -3.04 9.20
CA ILE A 12 7.81 -3.55 10.37
C ILE A 12 8.60 -3.29 11.66
N THR A 13 9.90 -3.59 11.65
CA THR A 13 10.78 -3.37 12.81
C THR A 13 10.87 -1.89 13.16
N TRP A 14 11.07 -1.03 12.16
CA TRP A 14 11.16 0.40 12.39
C TRP A 14 9.85 0.97 12.93
N ILE A 15 8.70 0.57 12.36
CA ILE A 15 7.37 0.97 12.83
C ILE A 15 7.17 0.55 14.30
N SER A 16 7.48 -0.70 14.65
CA SER A 16 7.29 -1.22 16.00
C SER A 16 8.13 -0.47 17.05
N GLN A 17 9.33 0.00 16.69
CA GLN A 17 10.20 0.77 17.56
C GLN A 17 9.85 2.27 17.61
N ASN A 18 9.03 2.76 16.69
CA ASN A 18 8.71 4.17 16.56
C ASN A 18 7.19 4.43 16.51
N GLU A 19 6.39 3.54 17.06
CA GLU A 19 4.93 3.58 16.94
C GLU A 19 4.32 4.91 17.34
N GLU A 20 4.78 5.50 18.46
CA GLU A 20 4.31 6.79 18.94
C GLU A 20 4.55 7.94 17.96
N LYS A 21 5.57 7.79 17.08
CA LYS A 21 5.92 8.80 16.09
C LYS A 21 5.06 8.71 14.82
N MET A 22 4.33 7.59 14.62
CA MET A 22 3.53 7.37 13.41
C MET A 22 2.50 8.48 13.20
N LYS A 23 1.86 8.97 14.26
CA LYS A 23 0.91 10.10 14.21
C LYS A 23 1.48 11.41 13.66
N ASN A 24 2.81 11.55 13.65
CA ASN A 24 3.50 12.74 13.16
C ASN A 24 3.86 12.64 11.68
N ILE A 25 3.68 11.47 11.04
CA ILE A 25 3.96 11.27 9.62
C ILE A 25 2.80 11.86 8.82
N LYS A 26 3.08 12.88 8.05
CA LYS A 26 2.10 13.56 7.18
C LYS A 26 2.06 12.96 5.80
N HIS A 27 3.22 12.57 5.27
CA HIS A 27 3.40 11.99 3.95
C HIS A 27 4.52 10.96 3.98
N GLY A 28 4.45 9.97 3.11
CA GLY A 28 5.53 9.04 2.88
C GLY A 28 5.56 8.56 1.42
N LEU A 29 6.74 8.24 0.96
CA LEU A 29 6.97 7.71 -0.36
C LEU A 29 7.99 6.58 -0.29
N VAL A 30 7.60 5.41 -0.77
CA VAL A 30 8.49 4.27 -0.91
C VAL A 30 9.20 4.35 -2.26
N LEU A 31 10.52 4.21 -2.21
CA LEU A 31 11.41 4.21 -3.36
C LEU A 31 11.89 2.78 -3.61
N THR A 32 11.38 2.16 -4.65
CA THR A 32 11.76 0.81 -5.08
C THR A 32 11.81 0.75 -6.59
N CYS A 33 12.61 -0.14 -7.18
CA CYS A 33 12.73 -0.34 -8.63
C CYS A 33 12.91 0.99 -9.40
N ILE A 34 13.87 1.83 -8.97
CA ILE A 34 14.01 3.21 -9.45
C ILE A 34 15.03 3.40 -10.57
N GLY A 35 15.75 2.36 -10.95
CA GLY A 35 16.92 2.47 -11.83
C GLY A 35 16.76 1.80 -13.19
N ASP A 36 15.68 1.10 -13.47
CA ASP A 36 15.45 0.48 -14.77
C ASP A 36 14.99 1.51 -15.84
N ARG A 37 14.88 1.08 -17.10
CA ARG A 37 14.52 1.93 -18.22
C ARG A 37 13.01 2.06 -18.46
N GLY A 38 12.19 1.52 -17.57
CA GLY A 38 10.74 1.58 -17.65
C GLY A 38 10.16 2.99 -17.37
N LYS A 39 8.88 3.15 -17.64
CA LYS A 39 8.13 4.35 -17.29
C LYS A 39 7.97 4.48 -15.77
N PHE A 40 7.66 5.67 -15.29
CA PHE A 40 7.25 5.83 -13.91
C PHE A 40 5.92 5.17 -13.63
N VAL A 41 5.82 4.52 -12.49
CA VAL A 41 4.55 3.97 -11.99
C VAL A 41 4.34 4.47 -10.57
N TYR A 42 3.28 5.21 -10.38
CA TYR A 42 2.88 5.67 -9.05
C TYR A 42 1.71 4.83 -8.53
N LYS A 43 1.97 4.09 -7.47
CA LYS A 43 0.94 3.41 -6.69
C LYS A 43 0.44 4.35 -5.59
N LYS A 44 -0.83 4.71 -5.68
CA LYS A 44 -1.46 5.63 -4.73
C LYS A 44 -1.46 5.08 -3.31
N THR A 45 -1.64 5.99 -2.36
CA THR A 45 -1.91 5.66 -0.96
C THR A 45 -3.19 4.82 -0.82
N ARG A 46 -3.37 4.18 0.32
CA ARG A 46 -4.59 3.42 0.64
C ARG A 46 -5.86 4.27 0.51
N MET A 47 -5.79 5.55 0.82
CA MET A 47 -6.92 6.49 0.67
C MET A 47 -7.14 6.92 -0.78
N GLY A 48 -6.09 6.94 -1.61
CA GLY A 48 -6.13 7.26 -3.03
C GLY A 48 -6.30 8.73 -3.38
N ASN A 49 -6.40 9.61 -2.38
CA ASN A 49 -6.62 11.06 -2.54
C ASN A 49 -5.88 11.88 -1.47
N ALA A 50 -4.83 11.34 -0.89
CA ALA A 50 -3.99 12.06 0.05
C ALA A 50 -3.20 13.18 -0.67
N GLU A 51 -2.69 14.15 0.08
CA GLU A 51 -1.90 15.24 -0.49
C GLU A 51 -0.69 14.73 -1.28
N ILE A 52 -0.01 13.69 -0.78
CA ILE A 52 1.08 13.05 -1.51
C ILE A 52 0.62 12.49 -2.87
N ASP A 53 -0.59 11.91 -2.96
CA ASP A 53 -1.13 11.42 -4.22
C ASP A 53 -1.26 12.55 -5.25
N ASN A 54 -1.84 13.68 -4.83
CA ASN A 54 -2.05 14.84 -5.69
C ASN A 54 -0.70 15.46 -6.10
N THR A 55 0.26 15.53 -5.17
CA THR A 55 1.58 16.10 -5.42
C THR A 55 2.37 15.26 -6.43
N VAL A 56 2.43 13.94 -6.24
CA VAL A 56 3.13 13.04 -7.17
C VAL A 56 2.50 13.10 -8.56
N ILE A 57 1.18 13.02 -8.65
CA ILE A 57 0.46 13.10 -9.93
C ILE A 57 0.77 14.44 -10.64
N LYS A 58 0.71 15.55 -9.91
CA LYS A 58 1.04 16.89 -10.45
C LYS A 58 2.47 16.96 -11.02
N ILE A 59 3.44 16.43 -10.29
CA ILE A 59 4.86 16.43 -10.73
C ILE A 59 5.05 15.53 -11.95
N LEU A 60 4.46 14.35 -11.99
CA LEU A 60 4.53 13.44 -13.13
C LEU A 60 3.87 14.05 -14.38
N GLN A 61 2.70 14.65 -14.24
CA GLN A 61 1.99 15.33 -15.34
C GLN A 61 2.78 16.51 -15.94
N LYS A 62 3.56 17.22 -15.13
CA LYS A 62 4.42 18.32 -15.57
C LYS A 62 5.73 17.83 -16.20
N SER A 63 6.07 16.59 -16.02
CA SER A 63 7.29 16.00 -16.57
C SER A 63 7.09 15.55 -18.02
N ASN A 64 8.19 15.46 -18.77
CA ASN A 64 8.19 14.85 -20.10
C ASN A 64 8.39 13.32 -20.06
N SER A 65 8.31 12.71 -18.88
CA SER A 65 8.51 11.27 -18.69
C SER A 65 7.19 10.53 -18.83
N ASP A 66 7.20 9.35 -19.45
CA ASP A 66 6.06 8.45 -19.47
C ASP A 66 5.76 7.97 -18.04
N PHE A 67 4.46 7.90 -17.69
CA PHE A 67 4.05 7.43 -16.39
C PHE A 67 2.71 6.70 -16.42
N GLU A 68 2.47 5.93 -15.37
CA GLU A 68 1.19 5.27 -15.07
C GLU A 68 0.82 5.54 -13.62
N ILE A 69 -0.45 5.79 -13.37
CA ILE A 69 -1.01 5.89 -12.03
C ILE A 69 -1.86 4.65 -11.77
N ILE A 70 -1.57 3.96 -10.67
CA ILE A 70 -2.32 2.77 -10.27
C ILE A 70 -2.92 2.97 -8.88
N ASP A 71 -4.10 2.40 -8.69
CA ASP A 71 -4.75 2.44 -7.38
C ASP A 71 -4.02 1.53 -6.38
N PHE A 72 -4.23 1.80 -5.11
CA PHE A 72 -3.71 0.99 -4.03
C PHE A 72 -4.18 -0.46 -4.13
N TYR A 73 -3.27 -1.37 -3.87
CA TYR A 73 -3.53 -2.77 -3.57
C TYR A 73 -2.63 -3.22 -2.40
N PRO A 74 -3.09 -4.13 -1.50
CA PRO A 74 -2.44 -4.41 -0.22
C PRO A 74 -1.29 -5.42 -0.31
N TRP A 75 -0.48 -5.36 -1.36
CA TRP A 75 0.80 -6.08 -1.53
C TRP A 75 1.78 -5.20 -2.30
N GLY A 76 3.02 -5.63 -2.50
CA GLY A 76 4.09 -4.85 -3.11
C GLY A 76 5.19 -4.60 -2.11
N SER A 77 5.60 -3.35 -1.92
CA SER A 77 6.69 -2.99 -1.02
C SER A 77 6.20 -2.46 0.35
N ASP A 78 6.96 -1.58 0.97
CA ASP A 78 6.77 -1.15 2.37
C ASP A 78 5.53 -0.28 2.59
N GLU A 79 4.99 0.37 1.56
CA GLU A 79 3.80 1.23 1.66
C GLU A 79 2.61 0.48 2.30
N ARG A 80 2.50 -0.82 2.09
CA ARG A 80 1.45 -1.65 2.68
C ARG A 80 1.55 -1.80 4.20
N GLN A 81 2.76 -1.70 4.77
CA GLN A 81 2.96 -1.77 6.21
C GLN A 81 2.53 -0.47 6.87
N PHE A 82 2.92 0.66 6.30
CA PHE A 82 2.53 1.99 6.77
C PHE A 82 1.03 2.25 6.59
N SER A 83 0.42 1.73 5.54
CA SER A 83 -1.02 1.86 5.25
C SER A 83 -1.88 0.72 5.81
N SER A 84 -1.34 -0.09 6.73
CA SER A 84 -2.13 -1.08 7.46
C SER A 84 -3.25 -0.42 8.29
N PRO A 85 -4.36 -1.14 8.60
CA PRO A 85 -5.53 -0.54 9.23
C PRO A 85 -5.27 0.25 10.52
N GLY A 86 -4.29 -0.21 11.32
CA GLY A 86 -3.94 0.41 12.60
C GLY A 86 -3.16 1.72 12.48
N PHE A 87 -2.58 2.00 11.33
CA PHE A 87 -1.82 3.23 11.08
C PHE A 87 -2.47 4.10 10.00
N ASN A 88 -2.88 3.50 8.88
CA ASN A 88 -3.51 4.17 7.75
C ASN A 88 -2.77 5.44 7.29
N LEU A 89 -1.44 5.38 7.26
CA LEU A 89 -0.61 6.52 6.91
C LEU A 89 -0.66 6.78 5.40
N PRO A 90 -0.58 8.05 4.98
CA PRO A 90 -0.58 8.43 3.57
C PRO A 90 0.79 8.15 2.93
N VAL A 91 1.08 6.88 2.70
CA VAL A 91 2.33 6.41 2.08
C VAL A 91 2.01 5.77 0.74
N GLY A 92 2.53 6.36 -0.33
CA GLY A 92 2.47 5.83 -1.69
C GLY A 92 3.80 5.18 -2.09
N SER A 93 3.86 4.65 -3.31
CA SER A 93 5.10 4.11 -3.87
C SER A 93 5.30 4.63 -5.29
N LEU A 94 6.47 5.19 -5.55
CA LEU A 94 6.89 5.60 -6.89
C LEU A 94 8.04 4.71 -7.35
N MET A 95 7.85 4.06 -8.48
CA MET A 95 8.79 3.13 -9.08
C MET A 95 8.89 3.38 -10.58
N ARG A 96 9.81 2.71 -11.28
CA ARG A 96 9.89 2.82 -12.74
C ARG A 96 9.14 1.72 -13.45
N SER A 97 9.12 0.56 -12.98
CA SER A 97 8.40 -0.56 -13.59
C SER A 97 7.54 -1.24 -12.54
N ILE A 98 6.55 -2.00 -12.95
CA ILE A 98 5.82 -2.86 -12.03
C ILE A 98 6.52 -4.21 -12.02
N PRO A 99 7.10 -4.63 -10.88
CA PRO A 99 7.68 -5.96 -10.74
C PRO A 99 6.69 -7.06 -11.18
N ASN A 100 7.22 -8.08 -11.87
CA ASN A 100 6.43 -9.20 -12.40
C ASN A 100 5.43 -8.87 -13.54
N ARG A 101 5.52 -7.71 -14.17
CA ARG A 101 4.95 -7.48 -15.50
C ARG A 101 6.01 -7.76 -16.58
N GLU A 102 5.60 -7.94 -17.83
CA GLU A 102 6.45 -8.37 -18.95
C GLU A 102 7.75 -7.56 -19.15
N ILE A 103 7.84 -6.38 -18.58
CA ILE A 103 8.94 -5.42 -18.75
C ILE A 103 10.12 -5.69 -17.78
N THR A 104 9.93 -6.45 -16.71
CA THR A 104 10.96 -6.71 -15.69
C THR A 104 11.16 -8.18 -15.45
N LYS A 105 11.66 -8.87 -16.48
CA LYS A 105 12.06 -10.30 -16.37
C LYS A 105 13.24 -10.50 -15.44
N GLU A 106 14.02 -9.45 -15.24
CA GLU A 106 15.22 -9.42 -14.42
C GLU A 106 14.91 -9.41 -12.92
N TYR A 107 13.74 -8.90 -12.52
CA TYR A 107 13.34 -8.75 -11.13
C TYR A 107 13.40 -10.07 -10.34
N HIS A 108 14.09 -10.05 -9.21
CA HIS A 108 14.36 -11.22 -8.35
C HIS A 108 15.20 -12.32 -9.03
N THR A 109 16.00 -11.97 -10.00
CA THR A 109 16.97 -12.87 -10.64
C THR A 109 18.38 -12.28 -10.62
N SER A 110 19.38 -13.08 -10.98
CA SER A 110 20.76 -12.59 -11.12
C SER A 110 20.97 -11.63 -12.31
N ALA A 111 19.97 -11.49 -13.17
CA ALA A 111 19.96 -10.52 -14.26
C ALA A 111 19.63 -9.08 -13.77
N ASP A 112 19.13 -8.93 -12.55
CA ASP A 112 18.95 -7.62 -11.88
C ASP A 112 20.32 -7.16 -11.34
N ASN A 113 21.13 -6.64 -12.22
CA ASN A 113 22.51 -6.23 -11.99
C ASN A 113 22.79 -4.83 -12.56
N LEU A 114 24.04 -4.38 -12.50
CA LEU A 114 24.44 -3.03 -12.95
C LEU A 114 24.25 -2.80 -14.45
N ASP A 115 24.26 -3.84 -15.30
CA ASP A 115 24.02 -3.71 -16.74
C ASP A 115 22.55 -3.43 -17.04
N PHE A 116 21.64 -3.95 -16.18
CA PHE A 116 20.22 -3.66 -16.24
C PHE A 116 19.92 -2.21 -15.81
N MET A 117 20.68 -1.68 -14.85
CA MET A 117 20.51 -0.34 -14.30
C MET A 117 20.91 0.76 -15.27
N SER A 118 20.20 1.88 -15.24
CA SER A 118 20.47 3.07 -16.04
C SER A 118 20.80 4.27 -15.17
N LYS A 119 22.00 4.83 -15.30
CA LYS A 119 22.37 6.09 -14.61
C LYS A 119 21.42 7.23 -14.95
N LYS A 120 20.97 7.32 -16.23
CA LYS A 120 19.97 8.32 -16.65
C LYS A 120 18.65 8.14 -15.92
N SER A 121 18.19 6.89 -15.78
CA SER A 121 16.94 6.60 -15.07
C SER A 121 17.04 6.88 -13.58
N LEU A 122 18.17 6.57 -12.95
CA LEU A 122 18.42 6.91 -11.55
C LEU A 122 18.41 8.41 -11.32
N LEU A 123 19.06 9.18 -12.18
CA LEU A 123 19.09 10.64 -12.08
C LEU A 123 17.68 11.23 -12.26
N ASP A 124 16.95 10.80 -13.28
CA ASP A 124 15.58 11.25 -13.52
C ASP A 124 14.64 10.88 -12.35
N SER A 125 14.82 9.69 -11.75
CA SER A 125 14.09 9.32 -10.53
C SER A 125 14.45 10.22 -9.36
N PHE A 126 15.74 10.48 -9.12
CA PHE A 126 16.20 11.40 -8.07
C PHE A 126 15.58 12.80 -8.23
N GLU A 127 15.60 13.36 -9.43
CA GLU A 127 15.00 14.67 -9.72
C GLU A 127 13.49 14.68 -9.39
N LYS A 128 12.75 13.64 -9.75
CA LYS A 128 11.31 13.55 -9.44
C LYS A 128 11.06 13.49 -7.93
N TYR A 129 11.81 12.68 -7.20
CA TYR A 129 11.68 12.62 -5.75
C TYR A 129 12.01 13.95 -5.07
N PHE A 130 13.05 14.63 -5.56
CA PHE A 130 13.43 15.93 -5.03
C PHE A 130 12.32 16.96 -5.25
N LEU A 131 11.77 17.05 -6.46
CA LEU A 131 10.65 17.95 -6.77
C LEU A 131 9.39 17.63 -5.95
N ILE A 132 9.12 16.36 -5.68
CA ILE A 132 7.98 15.95 -4.84
C ILE A 132 8.17 16.46 -3.41
N ILE A 133 9.38 16.30 -2.85
CA ILE A 133 9.70 16.78 -1.50
C ILE A 133 9.57 18.29 -1.41
N GLU A 134 10.14 19.04 -2.38
CA GLU A 134 10.05 20.50 -2.42
C GLU A 134 8.58 20.97 -2.48
N GLU A 135 7.76 20.34 -3.32
CA GLU A 135 6.34 20.71 -3.43
C GLU A 135 5.57 20.43 -2.14
N LEU A 136 5.85 19.31 -1.46
CA LEU A 136 5.24 18.98 -0.17
C LEU A 136 5.63 19.97 0.94
N GLU A 137 6.91 20.35 1.01
CA GLU A 137 7.38 21.36 1.98
C GLU A 137 6.70 22.71 1.73
N LYS A 138 6.61 23.14 0.48
CA LYS A 138 5.90 24.35 0.10
C LYS A 138 4.43 24.33 0.50
N ASN A 139 3.70 23.25 0.19
CA ASN A 139 2.31 23.07 0.56
C ASN A 139 2.11 23.12 2.08
N PHE A 140 3.04 22.54 2.84
CA PHE A 140 3.00 22.55 4.30
C PHE A 140 3.14 23.96 4.89
N GLU A 141 4.00 24.80 4.31
CA GLU A 141 4.15 26.20 4.73
C GLU A 141 2.89 27.02 4.41
N GLU A 142 2.27 26.80 3.25
CA GLU A 142 1.03 27.46 2.85
C GLU A 142 -0.17 27.05 3.74
N GLN A 143 -0.26 25.78 4.15
CA GLN A 143 -1.34 25.27 5.00
C GLN A 143 -1.26 25.77 6.45
N LYS A 144 -0.08 26.07 6.98
CA LYS A 144 0.07 26.68 8.30
C LYS A 144 -0.64 28.03 8.40
N SER A 145 -0.90 28.70 7.29
CA SER A 145 -1.61 29.96 7.21
C SER A 145 -3.14 29.81 7.09
N ASN A 146 -3.67 28.62 6.82
CA ASN A 146 -5.09 28.36 6.52
C ASN A 146 -5.62 27.08 7.20
N SER A 147 -5.97 27.12 8.48
CA SER A 147 -6.53 25.94 9.16
C SER A 147 -8.06 25.91 9.18
N ASN A 148 -8.67 24.97 8.47
CA ASN A 148 -10.04 24.52 8.70
C ASN A 148 -10.17 23.02 8.38
N ASN A 149 -10.46 22.21 9.40
CA ASN A 149 -10.64 20.75 9.31
C ASN A 149 -12.12 20.39 9.41
N SER A 150 -12.65 19.62 8.45
CA SER A 150 -13.97 19.00 8.52
C SER A 150 -13.86 17.48 8.45
N GLN A 151 -14.21 16.80 9.53
CA GLN A 151 -14.35 15.34 9.55
C GLN A 151 -15.77 14.93 9.13
N LYS A 152 -15.90 14.07 8.11
CA LYS A 152 -17.17 13.45 7.72
C LYS A 152 -17.44 12.22 8.57
N LYS A 153 -18.59 12.24 9.28
CA LYS A 153 -19.14 11.10 10.01
C LYS A 153 -19.97 10.24 9.05
N LEU A 154 -19.59 8.97 8.89
CA LEU A 154 -20.33 8.02 8.05
C LEU A 154 -21.47 7.39 8.85
N ILE A 155 -22.65 7.31 8.23
CA ILE A 155 -23.86 6.64 8.77
C ILE A 155 -23.79 5.18 8.32
N HIS A 156 -23.89 4.25 9.26
CA HIS A 156 -23.81 2.81 9.00
C HIS A 156 -25.20 2.22 8.75
N ASN A 157 -25.41 1.65 7.56
CA ASN A 157 -26.49 0.71 7.26
C ASN A 157 -26.08 -0.72 7.65
N GLN A 158 -27.05 -1.65 7.79
CA GLN A 158 -26.86 -3.07 8.13
C GLN A 158 -26.02 -3.82 7.09
N GLU A 159 -24.69 -3.66 7.14
CA GLU A 159 -23.74 -4.37 6.29
C GLU A 159 -22.73 -5.15 7.15
N ASP A 160 -22.06 -6.16 6.55
CA ASP A 160 -21.07 -6.98 7.23
C ASP A 160 -19.72 -6.25 7.31
N TYR A 161 -19.45 -5.65 8.47
CA TYR A 161 -18.17 -5.01 8.78
C TYR A 161 -17.31 -5.91 9.65
N TYR A 162 -16.01 -5.88 9.40
CA TYR A 162 -15.02 -6.67 10.15
C TYR A 162 -13.92 -5.77 10.71
N LEU A 163 -13.28 -6.25 11.76
CA LEU A 163 -12.11 -5.65 12.40
C LEU A 163 -10.93 -6.61 12.27
N ASN A 164 -9.80 -6.12 11.80
CA ASN A 164 -8.54 -6.84 11.85
C ASN A 164 -8.06 -6.87 13.33
N ILE A 165 -7.82 -8.06 13.87
CA ILE A 165 -7.39 -8.24 15.27
C ILE A 165 -5.93 -7.81 15.46
N ASN A 166 -5.11 -7.91 14.40
CA ASN A 166 -3.73 -7.45 14.36
C ASN A 166 -3.58 -6.32 13.31
N PRO A 167 -4.13 -5.12 13.57
CA PRO A 167 -4.29 -4.10 12.54
C PRO A 167 -2.98 -3.37 12.18
N LYS A 168 -1.90 -3.57 12.94
CA LYS A 168 -0.61 -2.90 12.77
C LYS A 168 0.34 -3.78 11.97
N CYS A 169 0.69 -3.33 10.77
CA CYS A 169 1.45 -4.08 9.79
C CYS A 169 0.76 -5.39 9.35
N GLU A 170 1.46 -6.15 8.53
CA GLU A 170 0.99 -7.44 8.05
C GLU A 170 1.32 -8.54 9.07
N PRO A 171 0.37 -9.40 9.44
CA PRO A 171 0.67 -10.56 10.26
C PRO A 171 1.54 -11.56 9.49
N GLN A 172 2.40 -12.30 10.20
CA GLN A 172 3.19 -13.35 9.59
C GLN A 172 2.29 -14.54 9.20
N LEU A 173 1.78 -14.51 7.97
CA LEU A 173 0.77 -15.47 7.48
C LEU A 173 1.23 -16.94 7.51
N GLY A 174 2.55 -17.21 7.47
CA GLY A 174 3.10 -18.55 7.62
C GLY A 174 2.75 -19.22 8.95
N LYS A 175 2.72 -18.45 10.06
CA LYS A 175 2.29 -18.98 11.38
C LYS A 175 0.84 -19.49 11.39
N TYR A 176 0.02 -18.95 10.49
CA TYR A 176 -1.39 -19.28 10.36
C TYR A 176 -1.65 -20.32 9.27
N GLN A 177 -0.57 -20.88 8.67
CA GLN A 177 -0.67 -21.84 7.55
C GLN A 177 -1.42 -21.24 6.34
N LEU A 178 -1.28 -19.95 6.14
CA LEU A 178 -1.89 -19.23 5.01
C LEU A 178 -0.93 -19.05 3.83
N TYR A 179 0.35 -19.46 3.97
CA TYR A 179 1.36 -19.47 2.91
C TYR A 179 1.67 -20.87 2.34
N GLU A 180 1.33 -21.94 3.01
CA GLU A 180 1.70 -23.32 2.64
C GLU A 180 1.23 -23.74 1.24
N ASN A 181 0.26 -23.03 0.69
CA ASN A 181 -0.32 -23.31 -0.62
C ASN A 181 0.22 -22.41 -1.75
N PHE A 182 1.26 -21.62 -1.51
CA PHE A 182 1.74 -20.61 -2.48
C PHE A 182 3.07 -20.97 -3.16
N GLY A 183 3.74 -22.03 -2.73
CA GLY A 183 4.94 -22.57 -3.39
C GLY A 183 4.57 -23.67 -4.38
N GLY A 184 4.97 -23.54 -5.64
CA GLY A 184 4.71 -24.50 -6.71
C GLY A 184 3.80 -23.93 -7.80
N GLN A 185 3.52 -24.71 -8.83
CA GLN A 185 2.85 -24.31 -10.07
C GLN A 185 1.77 -23.22 -9.94
N TYR A 186 1.75 -22.31 -10.91
CA TYR A 186 0.80 -21.20 -11.03
C TYR A 186 -0.65 -21.72 -10.96
N ASP A 187 -1.22 -21.75 -9.76
CA ASP A 187 -2.62 -22.04 -9.53
C ASP A 187 -3.36 -20.70 -9.41
N THR A 188 -4.16 -20.41 -10.41
CA THR A 188 -4.89 -19.17 -10.56
C THR A 188 -5.87 -18.96 -9.38
N GLU A 189 -6.52 -20.02 -8.91
CA GLU A 189 -7.47 -19.94 -7.79
C GLU A 189 -6.76 -19.58 -6.48
N LYS A 190 -5.58 -20.17 -6.25
CA LYS A 190 -4.73 -19.84 -5.07
C LYS A 190 -4.28 -18.39 -5.09
N LYS A 191 -3.92 -17.85 -6.27
CA LYS A 191 -3.56 -16.44 -6.42
C LYS A 191 -4.73 -15.51 -6.04
N TYR A 192 -5.93 -15.81 -6.52
CA TYR A 192 -7.11 -15.00 -6.17
C TYR A 192 -7.46 -15.08 -4.69
N MET A 193 -7.34 -16.25 -4.06
CA MET A 193 -7.55 -16.41 -2.62
C MET A 193 -6.52 -15.61 -1.80
N LYS A 194 -5.25 -15.65 -2.18
CA LYS A 194 -4.20 -14.83 -1.57
C LYS A 194 -4.53 -13.33 -1.64
N ASN A 195 -4.91 -12.88 -2.81
CA ASN A 195 -5.29 -11.47 -2.99
C ASN A 195 -6.49 -11.10 -2.11
N ALA A 196 -7.51 -11.96 -2.03
CA ALA A 196 -8.67 -11.75 -1.17
C ALA A 196 -8.27 -11.67 0.32
N ILE A 197 -7.36 -12.53 0.79
CA ILE A 197 -6.81 -12.48 2.15
C ILE A 197 -6.16 -11.12 2.43
N PHE A 198 -5.30 -10.62 1.55
CA PHE A 198 -4.65 -9.33 1.75
C PHE A 198 -5.65 -8.17 1.76
N TRP A 199 -6.62 -8.18 0.85
CA TRP A 199 -7.66 -7.16 0.81
C TRP A 199 -8.52 -7.16 2.07
N VAL A 200 -8.95 -8.33 2.53
CA VAL A 200 -9.73 -8.45 3.77
C VAL A 200 -8.92 -7.97 4.97
N LEU A 201 -7.66 -8.42 5.13
CA LEU A 201 -6.81 -7.98 6.23
C LEU A 201 -6.59 -6.46 6.22
N ASN A 202 -6.42 -5.85 5.05
CA ASN A 202 -6.17 -4.43 4.95
C ASN A 202 -7.43 -3.58 5.16
N LEU A 203 -8.60 -4.01 4.65
CA LEU A 203 -9.83 -3.23 4.70
C LEU A 203 -10.79 -3.66 5.83
N SER A 204 -10.43 -4.63 6.67
CA SER A 204 -11.15 -4.93 7.91
C SER A 204 -10.80 -3.91 9.00
N ASP A 205 -11.18 -2.67 8.78
CA ASP A 205 -10.97 -1.52 9.67
C ASP A 205 -12.26 -1.06 10.37
N GLY A 206 -13.35 -1.79 10.16
CA GLY A 206 -14.67 -1.46 10.71
C GLY A 206 -15.42 -0.38 9.95
N PHE A 207 -14.88 0.13 8.83
CA PHE A 207 -15.48 1.16 7.99
C PHE A 207 -15.80 0.69 6.57
N HIS A 208 -15.16 -0.39 6.11
CA HIS A 208 -15.42 -1.01 4.80
C HIS A 208 -16.23 -2.30 4.98
N SER A 209 -17.36 -2.40 4.31
CA SER A 209 -18.15 -3.63 4.20
C SER A 209 -17.50 -4.64 3.25
N LEU A 210 -17.87 -5.93 3.34
CA LEU A 210 -17.38 -6.95 2.41
C LEU A 210 -17.74 -6.63 0.95
N LYS A 211 -18.87 -5.95 0.71
CA LYS A 211 -19.24 -5.48 -0.63
C LYS A 211 -18.29 -4.41 -1.17
N GLU A 212 -17.91 -3.45 -0.31
CA GLU A 212 -16.94 -2.42 -0.68
C GLU A 212 -15.54 -3.03 -0.91
N ILE A 213 -15.14 -4.00 -0.09
CA ILE A 213 -13.90 -4.76 -0.30
C ILE A 213 -13.95 -5.48 -1.67
N SER A 214 -15.04 -6.17 -1.99
CA SER A 214 -15.25 -6.83 -3.28
C SER A 214 -15.16 -5.84 -4.44
N LYS A 215 -15.86 -4.71 -4.35
CA LYS A 215 -15.83 -3.66 -5.38
C LYS A 215 -14.42 -3.09 -5.57
N ARG A 216 -13.74 -2.76 -4.49
CA ARG A 216 -12.41 -2.13 -4.54
C ARG A 216 -11.31 -3.08 -5.00
N SER A 217 -11.42 -4.35 -4.63
CA SER A 217 -10.48 -5.40 -5.04
C SER A 217 -10.72 -5.93 -6.45
N ASN A 218 -11.88 -5.66 -7.04
CA ASN A 218 -12.38 -6.29 -8.24
C ASN A 218 -12.42 -7.83 -8.14
N LEU A 219 -12.73 -8.35 -6.93
CA LEU A 219 -12.89 -9.78 -6.66
C LEU A 219 -14.36 -10.10 -6.42
N GLU A 220 -14.76 -11.30 -6.76
CA GLU A 220 -16.11 -11.78 -6.46
C GLU A 220 -16.42 -11.70 -4.96
N LEU A 221 -17.60 -11.24 -4.60
CA LEU A 221 -18.03 -11.14 -3.20
C LEU A 221 -17.95 -12.50 -2.47
N LYS A 222 -18.29 -13.60 -3.15
CA LYS A 222 -18.20 -14.94 -2.62
C LYS A 222 -16.76 -15.30 -2.20
N LEU A 223 -15.77 -14.91 -3.00
CA LEU A 223 -14.35 -15.13 -2.69
C LEU A 223 -13.92 -14.30 -1.48
N VAL A 224 -14.32 -13.02 -1.41
CA VAL A 224 -14.05 -12.14 -0.27
C VAL A 224 -14.68 -12.72 1.01
N GLN A 225 -15.92 -13.22 0.95
CA GLN A 225 -16.59 -13.87 2.07
C GLN A 225 -15.87 -15.15 2.51
N THR A 226 -15.39 -15.96 1.56
CA THR A 226 -14.62 -17.18 1.84
C THR A 226 -13.30 -16.85 2.54
N ALA A 227 -12.56 -15.86 2.04
CA ALA A 227 -11.34 -15.36 2.67
C ALA A 227 -11.61 -14.83 4.09
N THR A 228 -12.70 -14.09 4.27
CA THR A 228 -13.10 -13.56 5.58
C THR A 228 -13.37 -14.67 6.58
N LYS A 229 -14.15 -15.69 6.22
CA LYS A 229 -14.42 -16.85 7.07
C LYS A 229 -13.13 -17.59 7.46
N LEU A 230 -12.22 -17.78 6.50
CA LEU A 230 -10.92 -18.38 6.75
C LEU A 230 -10.12 -17.56 7.78
N LEU A 231 -10.04 -16.26 7.60
CA LEU A 231 -9.33 -15.35 8.52
C LEU A 231 -10.00 -15.28 9.90
N GLU A 232 -11.32 -15.36 9.98
CA GLU A 232 -12.08 -15.42 11.22
C GLU A 232 -11.78 -16.74 11.99
N THR A 233 -11.75 -17.89 11.30
CA THR A 233 -11.32 -19.18 11.88
C THR A 233 -9.90 -19.12 12.44
N LYS A 234 -9.00 -18.37 11.78
CA LYS A 234 -7.61 -18.15 12.23
C LYS A 234 -7.49 -17.04 13.27
N LYS A 235 -8.59 -16.42 13.71
CA LYS A 235 -8.63 -15.30 14.68
C LYS A 235 -7.79 -14.08 14.23
N LEU A 236 -7.78 -13.80 12.93
CA LEU A 236 -7.12 -12.64 12.34
C LEU A 236 -8.10 -11.49 12.09
N VAL A 237 -9.37 -11.81 11.88
CA VAL A 237 -10.44 -10.81 11.80
C VAL A 237 -11.61 -11.23 12.68
N MET A 238 -12.42 -10.28 13.08
CA MET A 238 -13.67 -10.52 13.83
C MET A 238 -14.78 -9.63 13.27
N ARG A 239 -16.01 -10.13 13.28
CA ARG A 239 -17.17 -9.34 12.87
C ARG A 239 -17.36 -8.17 13.83
N LYS A 240 -17.56 -6.97 13.31
CA LYS A 240 -17.91 -5.81 14.12
C LYS A 240 -19.34 -5.98 14.62
N THR A 241 -19.52 -6.19 15.90
CA THR A 241 -20.84 -6.16 16.53
C THR A 241 -21.19 -4.72 16.86
N ASN A 242 -22.45 -4.32 16.58
CA ASN A 242 -23.00 -3.04 17.03
C ASN A 242 -23.24 -3.11 18.55
N VAL A 243 -22.18 -3.18 19.33
CA VAL A 243 -22.27 -2.85 20.75
C VAL A 243 -21.96 -1.36 20.83
N ASN A 244 -23.00 -0.57 21.05
CA ASN A 244 -22.82 0.81 21.47
C ASN A 244 -21.94 0.83 22.72
N PRO A 245 -20.91 1.69 22.78
CA PRO A 245 -20.23 1.94 24.04
C PRO A 245 -21.16 2.61 25.03
#